data_b56c6fdf42aab6b977c904c7f41bf4c1
#
_entry.id   b56c6fdf42aab6b977c904c7f41bf4c1
#
_cell.length_a   1.000
_cell.length_b   1.000
_cell.length_c   1.000
_cell.angle_alpha   90.00
_cell.angle_beta   90.00
_cell.angle_gamma   90.00
#
_symmetry.space_group_name_H-M   'P 1'
#
loop_
_entity.id
_entity.type
_entity.pdbx_description
1 polymer ?
#
loop_
_entity_poly.entity_id
_entity_poly.type
_entity_poly.pdbx_seq_one_letter_code
_entity_poly.pdbx_strand_id
1 'polypeptide(L)'
;MLKLKLPRWILVVMLCYSGASSSGCIDLQTSEVRQAAQRVSSINKMKILILGIYQFHEKEGTWPDDLEAIMPLVQNDPTLLHNPLTDAQPGYDYVKPPETMTPAKGGNTIVLYQLRKGKRDKKLNVGYLDGSVREP
;
A
#
# COMPACT_ATOMS: atom_id res chain seq x y z
N MET A 1 62.91 31.23 -17.17
CA MET A 1 61.75 30.43 -17.68
C MET A 1 61.86 29.02 -17.14
N LEU A 2 61.09 28.69 -16.11
CA LEU A 2 61.01 27.32 -15.55
C LEU A 2 60.04 26.51 -16.40
N LYS A 3 60.54 25.55 -17.14
CA LYS A 3 59.72 24.53 -17.80
C LYS A 3 59.37 23.45 -16.76
N LEU A 4 58.18 23.51 -16.17
CA LEU A 4 57.66 22.41 -15.39
C LEU A 4 57.37 21.21 -16.32
N LYS A 5 58.19 20.18 -16.27
CA LYS A 5 57.89 18.88 -16.84
C LYS A 5 56.95 18.13 -15.90
N LEU A 6 55.65 18.15 -16.17
CA LEU A 6 54.68 17.29 -15.51
C LEU A 6 54.96 15.82 -15.89
N PRO A 7 55.03 14.89 -14.92
CA PRO A 7 55.30 13.49 -15.21
C PRO A 7 54.06 12.84 -15.90
N ARG A 8 54.37 12.06 -16.97
CA ARG A 8 53.40 11.40 -17.86
C ARG A 8 52.37 10.50 -17.19
N TRP A 9 52.50 10.19 -15.92
CA TRP A 9 51.56 9.34 -15.17
C TRP A 9 50.36 10.11 -14.57
N ILE A 10 50.40 11.43 -14.54
CA ILE A 10 49.23 12.26 -14.12
C ILE A 10 48.13 12.27 -15.20
N LEU A 11 48.48 11.95 -16.46
CA LEU A 11 47.52 11.92 -17.58
C LEU A 11 46.68 10.64 -17.65
N VAL A 12 47.06 9.60 -16.89
CA VAL A 12 46.34 8.31 -16.92
C VAL A 12 45.18 8.27 -15.86
N VAL A 13 45.20 9.14 -14.86
CA VAL A 13 44.17 9.14 -13.82
C VAL A 13 42.93 9.93 -14.21
N MET A 14 42.98 10.78 -15.23
CA MET A 14 41.84 11.57 -15.69
C MET A 14 40.98 10.92 -16.78
N LEU A 15 41.33 9.72 -17.25
CA LEU A 15 40.59 9.01 -18.31
C LEU A 15 39.69 7.88 -17.82
N CYS A 16 39.60 7.65 -16.50
CA CYS A 16 38.70 6.64 -15.92
C CYS A 16 37.40 7.20 -15.37
N TYR A 17 37.10 8.48 -15.61
CA TYR A 17 35.85 9.11 -15.13
C TYR A 17 34.79 9.36 -16.21
N SER A 18 34.92 8.71 -17.36
CA SER A 18 33.92 8.82 -18.41
C SER A 18 33.40 7.42 -18.75
N GLY A 19 32.24 7.06 -18.18
CA GLY A 19 31.46 5.98 -18.74
C GLY A 19 31.15 4.82 -17.81
N ALA A 20 30.38 5.06 -16.80
CA ALA A 20 29.48 4.02 -16.29
C ALA A 20 28.14 4.70 -15.97
N SER A 21 27.35 4.92 -16.98
CA SER A 21 25.91 5.13 -16.85
C SER A 21 25.28 3.81 -16.42
N SER A 22 25.44 3.47 -15.14
CA SER A 22 24.70 2.39 -14.48
C SER A 22 23.31 2.89 -14.07
N SER A 23 22.59 3.53 -15.00
CA SER A 23 21.23 4.01 -14.79
C SER A 23 20.21 2.88 -14.63
N GLY A 24 20.53 1.66 -15.07
CA GLY A 24 19.59 0.54 -15.07
C GLY A 24 19.36 -0.12 -13.70
N CYS A 25 20.36 -0.15 -12.83
CA CYS A 25 20.24 -0.82 -11.51
C CYS A 25 19.52 0.05 -10.46
N ILE A 26 19.62 1.38 -10.58
CA ILE A 26 18.99 2.30 -9.63
C ILE A 26 17.47 2.33 -9.84
N ASP A 27 17.00 2.27 -11.09
CA ASP A 27 15.57 2.31 -11.40
C ASP A 27 14.82 1.05 -10.96
N LEU A 28 15.43 -0.13 -11.03
CA LEU A 28 14.83 -1.38 -10.54
C LEU A 28 14.69 -1.39 -9.02
N GLN A 29 15.73 -0.99 -8.28
CA GLN A 29 15.66 -0.90 -6.82
C GLN A 29 14.64 0.13 -6.34
N THR A 30 14.54 1.28 -7.00
CA THR A 30 13.52 2.30 -6.67
C THR A 30 12.10 1.81 -6.94
N SER A 31 11.88 1.02 -8.00
CA SER A 31 10.56 0.46 -8.31
C SER A 31 10.11 -0.57 -7.26
N GLU A 32 10.99 -1.45 -6.82
CA GLU A 32 10.68 -2.45 -5.78
C GLU A 32 10.41 -1.81 -4.42
N VAL A 33 11.24 -0.86 -4.00
CA VAL A 33 11.04 -0.10 -2.77
C VAL A 33 9.71 0.66 -2.80
N ARG A 34 9.38 1.27 -3.94
CA ARG A 34 8.11 1.97 -4.12
C ARG A 34 6.92 1.02 -4.03
N GLN A 35 6.98 -0.15 -4.67
CA GLN A 35 5.92 -1.16 -4.59
C GLN A 35 5.76 -1.69 -3.17
N ALA A 36 6.86 -1.94 -2.45
CA ALA A 36 6.81 -2.36 -1.05
C ALA A 36 6.14 -1.29 -0.17
N ALA A 37 6.50 -0.02 -0.34
CA ALA A 37 5.88 1.09 0.38
C ALA A 37 4.37 1.22 0.07
N GLN A 38 3.98 1.07 -1.20
CA GLN A 38 2.57 1.08 -1.62
C GLN A 38 1.78 -0.09 -1.01
N ARG A 39 2.39 -1.28 -0.93
CA ARG A 39 1.78 -2.46 -0.29
C ARG A 39 1.53 -2.21 1.19
N VAL A 40 2.53 -1.72 1.93
CA VAL A 40 2.40 -1.37 3.35
C VAL A 40 1.33 -0.30 3.55
N SER A 41 1.33 0.74 2.73
CA SER A 41 0.31 1.80 2.78
C SER A 41 -1.09 1.25 2.56
N SER A 42 -1.28 0.36 1.58
CA SER A 42 -2.57 -0.27 1.30
C SER A 42 -3.05 -1.13 2.48
N ILE A 43 -2.16 -1.93 3.09
CA ILE A 43 -2.48 -2.74 4.28
C ILE A 43 -2.91 -1.85 5.45
N ASN A 44 -2.20 -0.75 5.69
CA ASN A 44 -2.54 0.18 6.77
C ASN A 44 -3.91 0.84 6.55
N LYS A 45 -4.24 1.24 5.32
CA LYS A 45 -5.57 1.75 4.99
C LYS A 45 -6.66 0.71 5.23
N MET A 46 -6.46 -0.55 4.86
CA MET A 46 -7.40 -1.63 5.14
C MET A 46 -7.63 -1.79 6.64
N LYS A 47 -6.58 -1.75 7.47
CA LYS A 47 -6.70 -1.82 8.93
C LYS A 47 -7.50 -0.65 9.51
N ILE A 48 -7.29 0.56 9.01
CA ILE A 48 -8.07 1.74 9.42
C ILE A 48 -9.54 1.58 9.05
N LEU A 49 -9.84 1.10 7.84
CA LEU A 49 -11.22 0.84 7.41
C LEU A 49 -11.90 -0.23 8.28
N ILE A 50 -11.20 -1.34 8.60
CA ILE A 50 -11.73 -2.38 9.47
C ILE A 50 -12.00 -1.83 10.88
N LEU A 51 -11.11 -0.99 11.41
CA LEU A 51 -11.33 -0.33 12.70
C LEU A 51 -12.57 0.58 12.67
N GLY A 52 -12.75 1.32 11.57
CA GLY A 52 -13.97 2.12 11.36
C GLY A 52 -15.24 1.28 11.30
N ILE A 53 -15.18 0.11 10.66
CA ILE A 53 -16.30 -0.86 10.64
C ILE A 53 -16.65 -1.33 12.06
N TYR A 54 -15.64 -1.61 12.90
CA TYR A 54 -15.87 -1.96 14.30
C TYR A 54 -16.51 -0.84 15.10
N GLN A 55 -15.95 0.36 15.00
CA GLN A 55 -16.47 1.53 15.71
C GLN A 55 -17.93 1.82 15.33
N PHE A 56 -18.26 1.63 14.06
CA PHE A 56 -19.64 1.74 13.60
C PHE A 56 -20.52 0.69 14.25
N HIS A 57 -20.12 -0.57 14.24
CA HIS A 57 -20.88 -1.66 14.86
C HIS A 57 -21.03 -1.47 16.37
N GLU A 58 -19.99 -1.02 17.08
CA GLU A 58 -20.09 -0.73 18.52
C GLU A 58 -21.06 0.40 18.83
N LYS A 59 -21.12 1.41 17.96
CA LYS A 59 -21.98 2.58 18.15
C LYS A 59 -23.43 2.33 17.76
N GLU A 60 -23.64 1.69 16.61
CA GLU A 60 -24.99 1.54 16.01
C GLU A 60 -25.61 0.16 16.30
N GLY A 61 -24.83 -0.82 16.77
CA GLY A 61 -25.29 -2.19 17.03
C GLY A 61 -25.50 -3.06 15.79
N THR A 62 -25.20 -2.51 14.60
CA THR A 62 -25.34 -3.19 13.30
C THR A 62 -24.09 -2.97 12.46
N TRP A 63 -23.82 -3.84 11.50
CA TRP A 63 -22.72 -3.64 10.55
C TRP A 63 -23.07 -2.54 9.53
N PRO A 64 -22.12 -1.70 9.10
CA PRO A 64 -22.38 -0.69 8.09
C PRO A 64 -22.84 -1.33 6.77
N ASP A 65 -23.63 -0.61 5.99
CA ASP A 65 -24.07 -1.10 4.67
C ASP A 65 -22.99 -0.89 3.60
N ASP A 66 -22.19 0.15 3.75
CA ASP A 66 -21.08 0.50 2.85
C ASP A 66 -19.92 1.17 3.60
N LEU A 67 -18.82 1.47 2.89
CA LEU A 67 -17.66 2.14 3.48
C LEU A 67 -17.89 3.64 3.69
N GLU A 68 -18.84 4.25 2.99
CA GLU A 68 -19.21 5.65 3.15
C GLU A 68 -19.81 5.89 4.55
N ALA A 69 -20.56 4.92 5.08
CA ALA A 69 -21.16 5.01 6.41
C ALA A 69 -20.12 5.15 7.55
N ILE A 70 -18.92 4.64 7.36
CA ILE A 70 -17.85 4.73 8.38
C ILE A 70 -16.97 5.98 8.23
N MET A 71 -17.10 6.74 7.15
CA MET A 71 -16.22 7.89 6.89
C MET A 71 -16.18 8.91 8.03
N PRO A 72 -17.31 9.25 8.71
CA PRO A 72 -17.29 10.17 9.86
C PRO A 72 -16.44 9.64 11.03
N LEU A 73 -16.28 8.32 11.16
CA LEU A 73 -15.49 7.69 12.22
C LEU A 73 -14.00 7.62 11.91
N VAL A 74 -13.64 7.73 10.64
CA VAL A 74 -12.24 7.73 10.14
C VAL A 74 -11.84 9.10 9.61
N GLN A 75 -12.25 10.18 10.28
CA GLN A 75 -11.87 11.56 10.01
C GLN A 75 -12.34 12.13 8.65
N ASN A 76 -13.31 11.50 8.00
CA ASN A 76 -13.78 11.88 6.65
C ASN A 76 -12.65 11.96 5.62
N ASP A 77 -11.63 11.11 5.73
CA ASP A 77 -10.51 11.09 4.80
C ASP A 77 -10.84 10.25 3.55
N PRO A 78 -11.19 10.88 2.42
CA PRO A 78 -11.54 10.17 1.18
C PRO A 78 -10.36 9.40 0.59
N THR A 79 -9.12 9.74 0.99
CA THR A 79 -7.93 9.04 0.51
C THR A 79 -7.84 7.61 1.04
N LEU A 80 -8.57 7.28 2.11
CA LEU A 80 -8.67 5.91 2.63
C LEU A 80 -9.32 4.96 1.63
N LEU A 81 -10.23 5.45 0.78
CA LEU A 81 -10.89 4.64 -0.25
C LEU A 81 -10.05 4.44 -1.50
N HIS A 82 -8.91 5.13 -1.62
CA HIS A 82 -7.98 4.95 -2.72
C HIS A 82 -6.92 3.88 -2.37
N ASN A 83 -6.76 2.88 -3.24
CA ASN A 83 -5.74 1.85 -3.08
C ASN A 83 -4.41 2.27 -3.75
N PRO A 84 -3.37 2.63 -2.98
CA PRO A 84 -2.12 3.09 -3.56
C PRO A 84 -1.34 2.00 -4.33
N LEU A 85 -1.63 0.72 -4.06
CA LEU A 85 -0.96 -0.40 -4.73
C LEU A 85 -1.49 -0.63 -6.16
N THR A 86 -2.77 -0.35 -6.39
CA THR A 86 -3.42 -0.60 -7.70
C THR A 86 -3.89 0.67 -8.38
N ASP A 87 -3.75 1.82 -7.70
CA ASP A 87 -4.26 3.12 -8.13
C ASP A 87 -5.77 3.13 -8.43
N ALA A 88 -6.51 2.22 -7.74
CA ALA A 88 -7.95 2.08 -7.92
C ALA A 88 -8.72 3.01 -6.99
N GLN A 89 -9.82 3.57 -7.49
CA GLN A 89 -10.81 4.32 -6.72
C GLN A 89 -12.22 4.02 -7.27
N PRO A 90 -13.14 3.38 -6.48
CA PRO A 90 -12.85 2.84 -5.13
C PRO A 90 -11.78 1.76 -5.17
N GLY A 91 -10.93 1.75 -4.15
CA GLY A 91 -9.79 0.83 -4.05
C GLY A 91 -10.09 -0.46 -3.30
N TYR A 92 -11.22 -0.48 -2.60
CA TYR A 92 -11.64 -1.58 -1.74
C TYR A 92 -13.11 -1.90 -1.96
N ASP A 93 -13.44 -3.18 -1.85
CA ASP A 93 -14.80 -3.69 -1.90
C ASP A 93 -15.15 -4.29 -0.54
N TYR A 94 -16.22 -3.79 0.06
CA TYR A 94 -16.70 -4.19 1.37
C TYR A 94 -17.71 -5.32 1.26
N VAL A 95 -17.56 -6.30 2.14
CA VAL A 95 -18.52 -7.39 2.31
C VAL A 95 -19.11 -7.29 3.70
N LYS A 96 -20.39 -6.95 3.79
CA LYS A 96 -21.11 -6.85 5.07
C LYS A 96 -21.13 -8.21 5.75
N PRO A 97 -20.63 -8.32 7.00
CA PRO A 97 -20.73 -9.56 7.75
C PRO A 97 -22.19 -9.88 8.12
N PRO A 98 -22.53 -11.16 8.39
CA PRO A 98 -23.82 -11.50 8.98
C PRO A 98 -24.02 -10.79 10.33
N GLU A 99 -25.23 -10.35 10.63
CA GLU A 99 -25.54 -9.63 11.89
C GLU A 99 -25.24 -10.46 13.17
N THR A 100 -25.24 -11.78 13.05
CA THR A 100 -24.90 -12.70 14.14
C THR A 100 -23.39 -12.86 14.36
N MET A 101 -22.58 -12.32 13.46
CA MET A 101 -21.12 -12.42 13.53
C MET A 101 -20.57 -11.37 14.50
N THR A 102 -19.65 -11.79 15.34
CA THR A 102 -18.90 -10.89 16.22
C THR A 102 -17.42 -10.86 15.81
N PRO A 103 -16.68 -9.78 16.11
CA PRO A 103 -15.25 -9.70 15.82
C PRO A 103 -14.46 -10.90 16.33
N ALA A 104 -14.77 -11.36 17.55
CA ALA A 104 -14.08 -12.51 18.16
C ALA A 104 -14.29 -13.83 17.40
N LYS A 105 -15.40 -13.98 16.68
CA LYS A 105 -15.71 -15.16 15.85
C LYS A 105 -15.35 -14.98 14.39
N GLY A 106 -14.94 -13.78 13.99
CA GLY A 106 -14.74 -13.36 12.59
C GLY A 106 -13.38 -13.68 11.98
N GLY A 107 -12.55 -14.50 12.61
CA GLY A 107 -11.15 -14.72 12.16
C GLY A 107 -10.99 -15.23 10.73
N ASN A 108 -12.02 -15.85 10.15
CA ASN A 108 -12.03 -16.31 8.76
C ASN A 108 -13.09 -15.58 7.90
N THR A 109 -13.75 -14.55 8.45
CA THR A 109 -14.76 -13.78 7.74
C THR A 109 -14.09 -12.62 7.01
N ILE A 110 -14.10 -12.65 5.69
CA ILE A 110 -13.53 -11.58 4.86
C ILE A 110 -14.54 -10.44 4.82
N VAL A 111 -14.05 -9.21 5.09
CA VAL A 111 -14.85 -7.98 5.06
C VAL A 111 -14.35 -6.97 4.03
N LEU A 112 -13.08 -7.05 3.61
CA LEU A 112 -12.51 -6.17 2.61
C LEU A 112 -11.72 -6.93 1.55
N TYR A 113 -11.96 -6.63 0.29
CA TYR A 113 -11.12 -7.02 -0.84
C TYR A 113 -10.44 -5.80 -1.43
N GLN A 114 -9.21 -5.96 -1.88
CA GLN A 114 -8.57 -4.95 -2.72
C GLN A 114 -9.08 -5.04 -4.15
N LEU A 115 -9.30 -3.88 -4.76
CA LEU A 115 -9.73 -3.79 -6.15
C LEU A 115 -8.56 -3.44 -7.06
N ARG A 116 -8.57 -4.05 -8.25
CA ARG A 116 -7.75 -3.66 -9.39
C ARG A 116 -8.67 -3.48 -10.60
N LYS A 117 -8.65 -2.29 -11.19
CA LYS A 117 -9.54 -1.95 -12.33
C LYS A 117 -11.02 -2.26 -12.02
N GLY A 118 -11.47 -1.93 -10.80
CA GLY A 118 -12.85 -2.12 -10.36
C GLY A 118 -13.28 -3.58 -10.09
N LYS A 119 -12.34 -4.53 -10.07
CA LYS A 119 -12.61 -5.95 -9.80
C LYS A 119 -11.79 -6.44 -8.61
N ARG A 120 -12.35 -7.41 -7.84
CA ARG A 120 -11.61 -8.12 -6.79
C ARG A 120 -10.41 -8.85 -7.39
N ASP A 121 -9.22 -8.56 -6.89
CA ASP A 121 -8.01 -9.26 -7.32
C ASP A 121 -7.61 -10.28 -6.26
N LYS A 122 -7.72 -11.57 -6.61
CA LYS A 122 -7.40 -12.70 -5.71
C LYS A 122 -5.93 -12.81 -5.35
N LYS A 123 -5.06 -12.04 -6.00
CA LYS A 123 -3.61 -12.00 -5.71
C LYS A 123 -3.23 -10.88 -4.74
N LEU A 124 -4.20 -10.08 -4.33
CA LEU A 124 -4.00 -8.98 -3.39
C LEU A 124 -4.48 -9.36 -2.00
N ASN A 125 -3.99 -8.63 -1.00
CA ASN A 125 -4.37 -8.85 0.40
C ASN A 125 -5.88 -8.69 0.61
N VAL A 126 -6.41 -9.48 1.52
CA VAL A 126 -7.79 -9.41 1.99
C VAL A 126 -7.83 -9.03 3.47
N GLY A 127 -8.84 -8.26 3.86
CA GLY A 127 -9.08 -7.87 5.24
C GLY A 127 -10.14 -8.76 5.88
N TYR A 128 -9.84 -9.23 7.07
CA TYR A 128 -10.72 -10.11 7.84
C TYR A 128 -11.39 -9.35 8.98
N LEU A 129 -12.53 -9.88 9.42
CA LEU A 129 -13.29 -9.29 10.52
C LEU A 129 -12.52 -9.30 11.85
N ASP A 130 -11.49 -10.12 12.04
CA ASP A 130 -10.61 -10.08 13.21
C ASP A 130 -9.58 -8.93 13.19
N GLY A 131 -9.64 -8.04 12.21
CA GLY A 131 -8.69 -6.94 12.03
C GLY A 131 -7.40 -7.34 11.30
N SER A 132 -7.21 -8.61 10.97
CA SER A 132 -6.04 -9.04 10.23
C SER A 132 -6.16 -8.73 8.74
N VAL A 133 -5.02 -8.45 8.11
CA VAL A 133 -4.89 -8.31 6.66
C VAL A 133 -3.86 -9.33 6.20
N ARG A 134 -4.25 -10.24 5.33
CA ARG A 134 -3.42 -11.38 4.90
C ARG A 134 -3.39 -11.49 3.38
N GLU A 135 -2.35 -12.09 2.87
CA GLU A 135 -2.33 -12.61 1.50
C GLU A 135 -3.34 -13.77 1.40
N PRO A 136 -4.06 -13.89 0.29
CA PRO A 136 -5.06 -14.93 0.08
C PRO A 136 -4.43 -16.32 -0.11
#